data_2e42b83357cb2aa8e0e8150ccb03a527
#
_entry.id   2e42b83357cb2aa8e0e8150ccb03a527
#
_cell.length_a   1.000
_cell.length_b   1.000
_cell.length_c   1.000
_cell.angle_alpha   90.00
_cell.angle_beta   90.00
_cell.angle_gamma   90.00
#
_symmetry.space_group_name_H-M   'P 1'
#
loop_
_entity.id
_entity.type
_entity.pdbx_description
1 polymer ?
#
loop_
_entity_poly.entity_id
_entity_poly.type
_entity_poly.pdbx_seq_one_letter_code
_entity_poly.pdbx_strand_id
1 'polypeptide(L)'
;PLLYGAYYSAPVESVVESTRYYIDDEGRYATASFPTGYTHPQQFMHLFPRMWNYAKSPDEYKQWAAYRTKVETLRDEQGNVLRDEKGQPLRGEVLDYGTKRTYDDGYSEPRVITEPTFLENLNYFFSYQLNYMYWRYFLWNFVGRQSDIQPTGSTTITDGNWLSGIDAIDRIYLGPQENLPREVADNKARNTYYFLPFILGLIGLIYQLNRDPKNFLIVLSLFVMMGIALVVYFNTSPGEPRERDYVYAGSFYAFAMWIGFGVM
;
A
#
# COMPACT_ATOMS: atom_id res chain seq x y z
N PRO A 1 -6.89 11.53 -2.43
CA PRO A 1 -8.30 11.30 -2.07
C PRO A 1 -8.44 10.11 -1.13
N LEU A 2 -9.17 10.30 0.00
CA LEU A 2 -9.29 9.24 1.02
C LEU A 2 -10.28 8.15 0.60
N LEU A 3 -11.44 8.54 0.14
CA LEU A 3 -12.53 7.61 -0.19
C LEU A 3 -12.99 7.70 -1.64
N TYR A 4 -12.95 8.89 -2.24
CA TYR A 4 -13.35 9.11 -3.63
C TYR A 4 -12.37 10.09 -4.28
N GLY A 5 -11.94 9.79 -5.50
CA GLY A 5 -11.01 10.63 -6.25
C GLY A 5 -10.35 9.87 -7.40
N ALA A 6 -9.44 10.54 -8.10
CA ALA A 6 -8.65 9.91 -9.14
C ALA A 6 -7.48 9.11 -8.54
N TYR A 7 -7.07 8.06 -9.21
CA TYR A 7 -5.83 7.36 -8.86
C TYR A 7 -4.60 8.20 -9.26
N TYR A 8 -3.46 7.90 -8.67
CA TYR A 8 -2.28 8.79 -8.73
C TYR A 8 -1.77 9.07 -10.16
N SER A 9 -1.86 8.09 -11.06
CA SER A 9 -1.40 8.21 -12.45
C SER A 9 -2.51 8.63 -13.43
N ALA A 10 -3.66 9.06 -12.91
CA ALA A 10 -4.76 9.52 -13.76
C ALA A 10 -4.38 10.78 -14.54
N PRO A 11 -4.88 10.96 -15.75
CA PRO A 11 -4.70 12.18 -16.51
C PRO A 11 -5.15 13.41 -15.73
N VAL A 12 -4.49 14.52 -15.96
CA VAL A 12 -4.82 15.81 -15.39
C VAL A 12 -5.16 16.81 -16.48
N GLU A 13 -6.11 17.68 -16.22
CA GLU A 13 -6.50 18.79 -17.06
C GLU A 13 -6.20 20.09 -16.32
N SER A 14 -5.72 21.10 -17.04
CA SER A 14 -5.48 22.43 -16.47
C SER A 14 -6.80 23.18 -16.32
N VAL A 15 -7.00 23.77 -15.14
CA VAL A 15 -8.11 24.68 -14.89
C VAL A 15 -7.63 26.10 -15.10
N VAL A 16 -8.24 26.78 -16.06
CA VAL A 16 -7.93 28.19 -16.38
C VAL A 16 -8.98 29.08 -15.75
N GLU A 17 -8.66 29.63 -14.59
CA GLU A 17 -9.58 30.50 -13.83
C GLU A 17 -9.11 31.95 -13.68
N SER A 18 -7.85 32.23 -14.05
CA SER A 18 -7.32 33.59 -13.91
C SER A 18 -6.78 34.16 -15.21
N THR A 19 -7.05 35.42 -15.38
CA THR A 19 -6.51 36.25 -16.47
C THR A 19 -5.44 37.14 -15.87
N ARG A 20 -4.25 37.18 -16.45
CA ARG A 20 -3.19 38.14 -16.13
C ARG A 20 -3.04 39.12 -17.26
N TYR A 21 -2.78 40.37 -16.89
CA TYR A 21 -2.47 41.42 -17.84
C TYR A 21 -0.95 41.49 -18.05
N TYR A 22 -0.52 41.65 -19.27
CA TYR A 22 0.86 41.91 -19.63
C TYR A 22 0.91 43.01 -20.71
N ILE A 23 2.06 43.57 -20.93
CA ILE A 23 2.28 44.54 -22.01
C ILE A 23 2.88 43.78 -23.18
N ASP A 24 2.21 43.83 -24.34
CA ASP A 24 2.70 43.20 -25.57
C ASP A 24 3.89 43.97 -26.18
N ASP A 25 4.46 43.42 -27.23
CA ASP A 25 5.63 44.03 -27.91
C ASP A 25 5.33 45.37 -28.55
N GLU A 26 4.03 45.73 -28.69
CA GLU A 26 3.55 47.01 -29.20
C GLU A 26 3.24 47.98 -28.09
N GLY A 27 3.54 47.63 -26.83
CA GLY A 27 3.32 48.49 -25.65
C GLY A 27 1.87 48.61 -25.19
N ARG A 28 0.98 47.68 -25.61
CA ARG A 28 -0.45 47.66 -25.23
C ARG A 28 -0.73 46.64 -24.17
N TYR A 29 -1.73 46.88 -23.35
CA TYR A 29 -2.20 45.87 -22.40
C TYR A 29 -2.92 44.74 -23.12
N ALA A 30 -2.39 43.55 -22.98
CA ALA A 30 -2.95 42.30 -23.45
C ALA A 30 -3.30 41.40 -22.26
N THR A 31 -4.15 40.43 -22.49
CA THR A 31 -4.57 39.45 -21.47
C THR A 31 -4.06 38.05 -21.84
N ALA A 32 -3.52 37.37 -20.86
CA ALA A 32 -3.16 35.93 -20.99
C ALA A 32 -3.86 35.11 -19.90
N SER A 33 -4.42 34.01 -20.31
CA SER A 33 -5.02 33.04 -19.39
C SER A 33 -3.96 32.06 -18.89
N PHE A 34 -3.90 31.87 -17.59
CA PHE A 34 -2.95 30.97 -16.95
C PHE A 34 -3.68 29.87 -16.18
N PRO A 35 -3.17 28.63 -16.20
CA PRO A 35 -3.72 27.59 -15.36
C PRO A 35 -3.48 27.96 -13.88
N THR A 36 -4.55 27.97 -13.11
CA THR A 36 -4.54 28.24 -11.65
C THR A 36 -4.56 26.97 -10.83
N GLY A 37 -4.88 25.85 -11.46
CA GLY A 37 -4.95 24.56 -10.81
C GLY A 37 -5.01 23.43 -11.84
N TYR A 38 -5.06 22.22 -11.32
CA TYR A 38 -5.25 21.02 -12.10
C TYR A 38 -6.38 20.21 -11.51
N THR A 39 -7.18 19.60 -12.39
CA THR A 39 -8.25 18.68 -12.01
C THR A 39 -8.10 17.38 -12.79
N HIS A 40 -8.76 16.33 -12.31
CA HIS A 40 -8.85 15.09 -13.06
C HIS A 40 -10.22 15.00 -13.76
N PRO A 41 -10.28 14.51 -15.00
CA PRO A 41 -11.54 14.24 -15.67
C PRO A 41 -12.42 13.32 -14.83
N GLN A 42 -13.73 13.56 -14.81
CA GLN A 42 -14.66 12.77 -13.98
C GLN A 42 -14.63 11.26 -14.28
N GLN A 43 -14.34 10.89 -15.52
CA GLN A 43 -14.24 9.49 -15.92
C GLN A 43 -13.14 8.69 -15.20
N PHE A 44 -12.14 9.37 -14.60
CA PHE A 44 -11.06 8.75 -13.84
C PHE A 44 -11.27 8.82 -12.33
N MET A 45 -12.45 9.25 -11.89
CA MET A 45 -12.80 9.32 -10.47
C MET A 45 -13.33 7.98 -9.99
N HIS A 46 -12.66 7.40 -9.01
CA HIS A 46 -12.96 6.07 -8.47
C HIS A 46 -13.32 6.12 -6.99
N LEU A 47 -14.10 5.13 -6.56
CA LEU A 47 -14.30 4.86 -5.15
C LEU A 47 -13.05 4.15 -4.59
N PHE A 48 -12.52 4.67 -3.50
CA PHE A 48 -11.38 4.14 -2.76
C PHE A 48 -10.14 3.85 -3.64
N PRO A 49 -9.61 4.86 -4.35
CA PRO A 49 -8.43 4.69 -5.18
C PRO A 49 -7.18 4.54 -4.31
N ARG A 50 -6.46 3.42 -4.46
CA ARG A 50 -5.24 3.12 -3.70
C ARG A 50 -4.02 3.03 -4.61
N MET A 51 -4.15 2.51 -5.81
CA MET A 51 -3.10 2.37 -6.83
C MET A 51 -3.40 3.32 -8.00
N TRP A 52 -2.44 3.55 -8.83
CA TRP A 52 -1.00 3.36 -8.62
C TRP A 52 -0.32 4.72 -8.58
N ASN A 53 0.85 4.76 -7.96
CA ASN A 53 1.66 5.97 -7.92
C ASN A 53 2.35 6.13 -9.28
N TYR A 54 2.40 7.36 -9.82
CA TYR A 54 3.06 7.69 -11.09
C TYR A 54 4.56 7.34 -11.13
N ALA A 55 5.22 7.30 -9.97
CA ALA A 55 6.63 6.96 -9.85
C ALA A 55 6.89 5.43 -9.78
N LYS A 56 5.82 4.63 -9.83
CA LYS A 56 5.88 3.19 -9.63
C LYS A 56 5.20 2.45 -10.77
N SER A 57 5.85 1.37 -11.24
CA SER A 57 5.25 0.52 -12.26
C SER A 57 4.16 -0.41 -11.67
N PRO A 58 3.22 -0.88 -12.47
CA PRO A 58 2.28 -1.92 -12.04
C PRO A 58 2.97 -3.20 -11.55
N ASP A 59 4.17 -3.51 -12.02
CA ASP A 59 4.94 -4.67 -11.57
C ASP A 59 5.32 -4.61 -10.09
N GLU A 60 5.58 -3.41 -9.54
CA GLU A 60 5.85 -3.24 -8.12
C GLU A 60 4.64 -3.57 -7.25
N TYR A 61 3.42 -3.43 -7.81
CA TYR A 61 2.17 -3.79 -7.13
C TYR A 61 1.74 -5.25 -7.33
N LYS A 62 2.38 -5.97 -8.27
CA LYS A 62 1.98 -7.32 -8.70
C LYS A 62 1.72 -8.27 -7.54
N GLN A 63 2.65 -8.37 -6.62
CA GLN A 63 2.54 -9.30 -5.48
C GLN A 63 1.44 -8.94 -4.48
N TRP A 64 1.02 -7.67 -4.45
CA TRP A 64 0.06 -7.15 -3.48
C TRP A 64 -1.35 -7.00 -4.02
N ALA A 65 -1.48 -6.71 -5.31
CA ALA A 65 -2.75 -6.44 -5.95
C ALA A 65 -3.46 -7.70 -6.49
N ALA A 66 -2.78 -8.85 -6.45
CA ALA A 66 -3.26 -10.13 -6.96
C ALA A 66 -3.67 -10.06 -8.44
N TYR A 67 -2.81 -9.45 -9.26
CA TYR A 67 -3.02 -9.42 -10.71
C TYR A 67 -3.04 -10.84 -11.29
N ARG A 68 -3.88 -11.02 -12.31
CA ARG A 68 -3.90 -12.24 -13.09
C ARG A 68 -2.77 -12.21 -14.12
N THR A 69 -2.34 -13.39 -14.56
CA THR A 69 -1.48 -13.54 -15.71
C THR A 69 -2.25 -14.20 -16.85
N LYS A 70 -1.93 -13.83 -18.07
CA LYS A 70 -2.41 -14.47 -19.28
C LYS A 70 -1.24 -14.81 -20.20
N VAL A 71 -1.36 -15.87 -20.97
CA VAL A 71 -0.34 -16.26 -21.94
C VAL A 71 -0.59 -15.55 -23.25
N GLU A 72 0.31 -14.65 -23.61
CA GLU A 72 0.26 -13.92 -24.89
C GLU A 72 1.53 -14.15 -25.71
N THR A 73 1.42 -13.85 -27.01
CA THR A 73 2.59 -13.79 -27.89
C THR A 73 3.44 -12.59 -27.53
N LEU A 74 4.68 -12.83 -27.17
CA LEU A 74 5.63 -11.77 -26.78
C LEU A 74 5.99 -10.90 -27.98
N ARG A 75 6.06 -9.59 -27.75
CA ARG A 75 6.43 -8.59 -28.74
C ARG A 75 7.58 -7.72 -28.21
N ASP A 76 8.41 -7.22 -29.13
CA ASP A 76 9.46 -6.25 -28.81
C ASP A 76 8.86 -4.84 -28.56
N GLU A 77 9.70 -3.88 -28.20
CA GLU A 77 9.30 -2.47 -27.99
C GLU A 77 8.70 -1.81 -29.24
N GLN A 78 9.01 -2.32 -30.42
CA GLN A 78 8.49 -1.87 -31.71
C GLN A 78 7.17 -2.58 -32.11
N GLY A 79 6.71 -3.53 -31.28
CA GLY A 79 5.46 -4.29 -31.51
C GLY A 79 5.61 -5.53 -32.40
N ASN A 80 6.82 -5.88 -32.84
CA ASN A 80 7.07 -7.08 -33.64
C ASN A 80 7.01 -8.33 -32.76
N VAL A 81 6.53 -9.43 -33.35
CA VAL A 81 6.45 -10.73 -32.66
C VAL A 81 7.82 -11.32 -32.46
N LEU A 82 8.20 -11.56 -31.20
CA LEU A 82 9.39 -12.32 -30.86
C LEU A 82 9.24 -13.77 -31.30
N ARG A 83 10.29 -14.35 -31.88
CA ARG A 83 10.30 -15.72 -32.39
C ARG A 83 11.46 -16.50 -31.78
N ASP A 84 11.25 -17.81 -31.62
CA ASP A 84 12.29 -18.73 -31.22
C ASP A 84 13.29 -19.04 -32.38
N GLU A 85 14.31 -19.82 -32.10
CA GLU A 85 15.30 -20.25 -33.11
C GLU A 85 14.70 -21.06 -34.27
N LYS A 86 13.47 -21.58 -34.09
CA LYS A 86 12.71 -22.34 -35.10
C LYS A 86 11.70 -21.46 -35.86
N GLY A 87 11.69 -20.14 -35.59
CA GLY A 87 10.79 -19.18 -36.22
C GLY A 87 9.35 -19.18 -35.66
N GLN A 88 9.07 -19.91 -34.59
CA GLN A 88 7.76 -19.94 -33.95
C GLN A 88 7.56 -18.74 -33.01
N PRO A 89 6.34 -18.19 -32.87
CA PRO A 89 6.06 -17.12 -31.94
C PRO A 89 6.34 -17.53 -30.50
N LEU A 90 7.19 -16.76 -29.80
CA LEU A 90 7.41 -16.93 -28.37
C LEU A 90 6.15 -16.54 -27.62
N ARG A 91 5.71 -17.41 -26.71
CA ARG A 91 4.61 -17.16 -25.80
C ARG A 91 5.12 -17.04 -24.38
N GLY A 92 4.64 -16.07 -23.62
CA GLY A 92 5.01 -15.87 -22.25
C GLY A 92 3.84 -15.37 -21.43
N GLU A 93 3.98 -15.48 -20.12
CA GLU A 93 3.00 -14.91 -19.20
C GLU A 93 3.18 -13.38 -19.15
N VAL A 94 2.09 -12.66 -19.38
CA VAL A 94 2.01 -11.20 -19.24
C VAL A 94 0.98 -10.84 -18.18
N LEU A 95 1.17 -9.71 -17.53
CA LEU A 95 0.20 -9.24 -16.54
C LEU A 95 -1.11 -8.85 -17.20
N ASP A 96 -2.20 -9.39 -16.65
CA ASP A 96 -3.57 -8.99 -16.99
C ASP A 96 -4.13 -8.18 -15.81
N TYR A 97 -3.92 -6.89 -15.85
CA TYR A 97 -4.27 -5.96 -14.77
C TYR A 97 -5.02 -4.75 -15.30
N GLY A 98 -5.81 -4.15 -14.41
CA GLY A 98 -6.52 -2.92 -14.67
C GLY A 98 -7.60 -3.03 -15.76
N THR A 99 -8.22 -1.91 -16.03
CA THR A 99 -9.17 -1.72 -17.12
C THR A 99 -8.58 -0.75 -18.14
N LYS A 100 -8.58 -1.12 -19.41
CA LYS A 100 -8.10 -0.26 -20.48
C LYS A 100 -9.19 0.72 -20.91
N ARG A 101 -8.86 2.00 -20.92
CA ARG A 101 -9.74 3.09 -21.36
C ARG A 101 -9.02 3.97 -22.37
N THR A 102 -9.69 4.27 -23.48
CA THR A 102 -9.18 5.26 -24.42
C THR A 102 -9.43 6.66 -23.87
N TYR A 103 -8.39 7.47 -23.82
CA TYR A 103 -8.45 8.86 -23.40
C TYR A 103 -8.01 9.76 -24.56
N ASP A 104 -8.87 10.73 -24.86
CA ASP A 104 -8.65 11.75 -25.87
C ASP A 104 -8.80 13.10 -25.17
N ASP A 105 -7.74 13.89 -25.15
CA ASP A 105 -7.73 15.25 -24.59
C ASP A 105 -8.03 16.32 -25.64
N GLY A 106 -8.25 15.93 -26.90
CA GLY A 106 -8.51 16.82 -28.02
C GLY A 106 -7.29 17.58 -28.53
N TYR A 107 -6.13 17.37 -27.94
CA TYR A 107 -4.87 18.07 -28.31
C TYR A 107 -3.78 17.10 -28.80
N SER A 108 -3.83 15.85 -28.40
CA SER A 108 -2.88 14.81 -28.77
C SER A 108 -3.60 13.60 -29.38
N GLU A 109 -2.83 12.64 -29.92
CA GLU A 109 -3.44 11.39 -30.38
C GLU A 109 -4.09 10.62 -29.21
N PRO A 110 -5.28 10.01 -29.44
CA PRO A 110 -5.95 9.22 -28.41
C PRO A 110 -5.03 8.11 -27.89
N ARG A 111 -4.90 8.01 -26.57
CA ARG A 111 -4.04 7.02 -25.90
C ARG A 111 -4.83 6.06 -25.04
N VAL A 112 -4.37 4.83 -24.96
CA VAL A 112 -4.96 3.84 -24.06
C VAL A 112 -4.33 3.96 -22.69
N ILE A 113 -5.17 4.21 -21.70
CA ILE A 113 -4.78 4.30 -20.29
C ILE A 113 -5.30 3.05 -19.57
N THR A 114 -4.45 2.45 -18.75
CA THR A 114 -4.82 1.33 -17.89
C THR A 114 -5.16 1.85 -16.50
N GLU A 115 -6.36 1.57 -16.03
CA GLU A 115 -6.86 1.99 -14.73
C GLU A 115 -6.89 0.79 -13.76
N PRO A 116 -6.48 0.95 -12.49
CA PRO A 116 -6.65 -0.11 -11.51
C PRO A 116 -8.14 -0.40 -11.27
N THR A 117 -8.49 -1.66 -11.16
CA THR A 117 -9.86 -2.06 -10.81
C THR A 117 -10.12 -1.85 -9.32
N PHE A 118 -11.40 -1.80 -8.93
CA PHE A 118 -11.79 -1.69 -7.52
C PHE A 118 -11.28 -2.88 -6.68
N LEU A 119 -11.33 -4.10 -7.22
CA LEU A 119 -10.84 -5.29 -6.52
C LEU A 119 -9.32 -5.29 -6.35
N GLU A 120 -8.58 -4.84 -7.34
CA GLU A 120 -7.13 -4.67 -7.23
C GLU A 120 -6.77 -3.63 -6.17
N ASN A 121 -7.49 -2.51 -6.11
CA ASN A 121 -7.33 -1.52 -5.04
C ASN A 121 -7.61 -2.11 -3.65
N LEU A 122 -8.66 -2.92 -3.50
CA LEU A 122 -8.98 -3.59 -2.23
C LEU A 122 -7.92 -4.62 -1.85
N ASN A 123 -7.50 -5.47 -2.80
CA ASN A 123 -6.44 -6.44 -2.55
C ASN A 123 -5.15 -5.76 -2.10
N TYR A 124 -4.76 -4.69 -2.77
CA TYR A 124 -3.62 -3.89 -2.40
C TYR A 124 -3.75 -3.28 -1.00
N PHE A 125 -4.90 -2.71 -0.68
CA PHE A 125 -5.17 -2.15 0.64
C PHE A 125 -5.04 -3.19 1.74
N PHE A 126 -5.68 -4.35 1.60
CA PHE A 126 -5.66 -5.38 2.64
C PHE A 126 -4.30 -6.10 2.72
N SER A 127 -3.67 -6.45 1.59
CA SER A 127 -2.42 -7.21 1.59
C SER A 127 -1.22 -6.35 1.98
N TYR A 128 -1.06 -5.20 1.34
CA TYR A 128 0.09 -4.34 1.57
C TYR A 128 -0.15 -3.32 2.68
N GLN A 129 -1.13 -2.43 2.49
CA GLN A 129 -1.25 -1.28 3.38
C GLN A 129 -1.70 -1.68 4.78
N LEU A 130 -2.69 -2.57 4.90
CA LEU A 130 -3.18 -2.98 6.20
C LEU A 130 -2.37 -4.13 6.81
N ASN A 131 -2.13 -5.21 6.06
CA ASN A 131 -1.44 -6.38 6.59
C ASN A 131 0.07 -6.14 6.73
N TYR A 132 0.76 -5.80 5.63
CA TYR A 132 2.21 -5.67 5.65
C TYR A 132 2.69 -4.41 6.38
N MET A 133 2.07 -3.22 6.13
CA MET A 133 2.52 -1.96 6.70
C MET A 133 1.99 -1.66 8.11
N TYR A 134 0.86 -2.24 8.53
CA TYR A 134 0.30 -1.97 9.84
C TYR A 134 0.31 -3.21 10.75
N TRP A 135 -0.38 -4.31 10.37
CA TRP A 135 -0.51 -5.47 11.23
C TRP A 135 0.81 -6.17 11.52
N ARG A 136 1.73 -6.24 10.58
CA ARG A 136 3.08 -6.78 10.80
C ARG A 136 3.79 -6.05 11.93
N TYR A 137 3.81 -4.71 11.91
CA TYR A 137 4.42 -3.91 12.98
C TYR A 137 3.66 -3.96 14.30
N PHE A 138 2.33 -4.05 14.24
CA PHE A 138 1.52 -4.27 15.43
C PHE A 138 1.89 -5.60 16.12
N LEU A 139 1.97 -6.68 15.33
CA LEU A 139 2.36 -7.99 15.86
C LEU A 139 3.81 -8.05 16.34
N TRP A 140 4.74 -7.28 15.74
CA TRP A 140 6.09 -7.13 16.28
C TRP A 140 6.12 -6.68 17.74
N ASN A 141 5.24 -5.79 18.11
CA ASN A 141 5.20 -5.22 19.44
C ASN A 141 4.49 -6.12 20.46
N PHE A 142 3.52 -6.93 20.02
CA PHE A 142 2.63 -7.64 20.94
C PHE A 142 2.67 -9.16 20.82
N VAL A 143 3.29 -9.71 19.79
CA VAL A 143 3.46 -11.15 19.59
C VAL A 143 4.93 -11.54 19.59
N GLY A 144 5.76 -10.76 18.92
CA GLY A 144 7.20 -10.92 18.79
C GLY A 144 7.71 -10.68 17.39
N ARG A 145 9.02 -10.61 17.24
CA ARG A 145 9.70 -10.14 16.04
C ARG A 145 10.82 -11.10 15.62
N GLN A 146 10.86 -11.41 14.34
CA GLN A 146 11.91 -12.25 13.75
C GLN A 146 13.24 -11.48 13.62
N SER A 147 13.21 -10.28 13.05
CA SER A 147 14.34 -9.37 12.90
C SER A 147 13.85 -7.93 12.71
N ASP A 148 14.74 -6.96 12.81
CA ASP A 148 14.49 -5.54 12.51
C ASP A 148 14.99 -5.12 11.12
N ILE A 149 15.38 -6.09 10.30
CA ILE A 149 15.85 -5.86 8.94
C ILE A 149 14.64 -5.56 8.06
N GLN A 150 14.66 -4.42 7.38
CA GLN A 150 13.63 -4.09 6.39
C GLN A 150 13.84 -4.97 5.16
N PRO A 151 12.80 -5.72 4.72
CA PRO A 151 12.91 -6.52 3.50
C PRO A 151 13.10 -5.63 2.27
N THR A 152 14.05 -5.99 1.42
CA THR A 152 14.28 -5.29 0.16
C THR A 152 13.46 -5.93 -0.96
N GLY A 153 12.39 -5.25 -1.38
CA GLY A 153 11.64 -5.55 -2.60
C GLY A 153 10.57 -6.63 -2.52
N SER A 154 10.78 -7.73 -1.84
CA SER A 154 9.78 -8.77 -1.65
C SER A 154 9.78 -9.24 -0.19
N THR A 155 8.65 -9.76 0.26
CA THR A 155 8.57 -10.43 1.55
C THR A 155 9.49 -11.64 1.56
N THR A 156 10.63 -11.51 2.19
CA THR A 156 11.49 -12.65 2.43
C THR A 156 11.04 -13.35 3.72
N ILE A 157 11.13 -14.67 3.76
CA ILE A 157 10.83 -15.45 4.96
C ILE A 157 11.86 -15.21 6.07
N THR A 158 12.96 -14.53 5.79
CA THR A 158 14.08 -14.29 6.71
C THR A 158 14.07 -12.92 7.36
N ASP A 159 13.41 -11.95 6.77
CA ASP A 159 13.56 -10.55 7.18
C ASP A 159 12.25 -9.89 7.57
N GLY A 160 12.28 -9.18 8.70
CA GLY A 160 11.25 -8.26 9.10
C GLY A 160 9.86 -8.83 9.35
N ASN A 161 9.72 -10.11 9.62
CA ASN A 161 8.42 -10.72 9.92
C ASN A 161 8.13 -10.68 11.42
N TRP A 162 6.87 -10.84 11.81
CA TRP A 162 6.52 -11.13 13.18
C TRP A 162 6.81 -12.60 13.51
N LEU A 163 7.01 -12.93 14.77
CA LEU A 163 7.38 -14.27 15.22
C LEU A 163 6.71 -14.56 16.57
N SER A 164 5.93 -15.61 16.64
CA SER A 164 5.19 -15.93 17.87
C SER A 164 6.03 -16.68 18.91
N GLY A 165 6.97 -17.50 18.49
CA GLY A 165 7.68 -18.49 19.28
C GLY A 165 6.91 -19.80 19.39
N ILE A 166 5.73 -19.93 18.79
CA ILE A 166 4.94 -21.15 18.73
C ILE A 166 5.23 -21.82 17.39
N ASP A 167 6.01 -22.88 17.41
CA ASP A 167 6.52 -23.55 16.21
C ASP A 167 5.40 -23.95 15.22
N ALA A 168 4.26 -24.44 15.70
CA ALA A 168 3.12 -24.78 14.85
C ALA A 168 2.54 -23.59 14.07
N ILE A 169 2.64 -22.38 14.59
CA ILE A 169 2.17 -21.15 13.94
C ILE A 169 3.26 -20.62 13.01
N ASP A 170 4.48 -20.51 13.52
CA ASP A 170 5.58 -19.88 12.81
C ASP A 170 5.98 -20.71 11.56
N ARG A 171 5.88 -22.03 11.61
CA ARG A 171 6.12 -22.91 10.44
C ARG A 171 5.17 -22.68 9.27
N ILE A 172 3.94 -22.24 9.53
CA ILE A 172 2.92 -22.08 8.47
C ILE A 172 3.32 -20.97 7.50
N TYR A 173 3.93 -19.87 7.98
CA TYR A 173 4.21 -18.71 7.15
C TYR A 173 5.70 -18.34 7.02
N LEU A 174 6.55 -18.81 7.94
CA LEU A 174 8.01 -18.60 7.89
C LEU A 174 8.79 -19.88 7.54
N GLY A 175 8.12 -21.03 7.53
CA GLY A 175 8.80 -22.31 7.41
C GLY A 175 9.46 -22.78 8.71
N PRO A 176 10.24 -23.88 8.67
CA PRO A 176 10.89 -24.45 9.86
C PRO A 176 11.81 -23.44 10.55
N GLN A 177 11.66 -23.26 11.86
CA GLN A 177 12.48 -22.36 12.66
C GLN A 177 13.69 -23.06 13.30
N GLU A 178 13.85 -24.33 13.01
CA GLU A 178 15.02 -25.15 13.40
C GLU A 178 16.15 -24.93 12.40
N ASN A 179 17.38 -24.99 12.86
CA ASN A 179 18.59 -24.88 12.02
C ASN A 179 18.68 -23.57 11.19
N LEU A 180 18.22 -22.47 11.76
CA LEU A 180 18.37 -21.17 11.13
C LEU A 180 19.85 -20.80 10.96
N PRO A 181 20.21 -20.05 9.89
CA PRO A 181 21.51 -19.42 9.78
C PRO A 181 21.81 -18.57 11.03
N ARG A 182 23.07 -18.54 11.48
CA ARG A 182 23.47 -17.79 12.69
C ARG A 182 23.07 -16.31 12.63
N GLU A 183 23.16 -15.69 11.47
CA GLU A 183 22.79 -14.31 11.25
C GLU A 183 21.32 -14.02 11.58
N VAL A 184 20.44 -14.98 11.32
CA VAL A 184 19.01 -14.90 11.64
C VAL A 184 18.74 -15.30 13.10
N ALA A 185 19.36 -16.38 13.56
CA ALA A 185 19.14 -16.91 14.91
C ALA A 185 19.67 -15.95 16.00
N ASP A 186 20.85 -15.36 15.77
CA ASP A 186 21.55 -14.50 16.72
C ASP A 186 21.18 -12.99 16.57
N ASN A 187 20.19 -12.67 15.73
CA ASN A 187 19.73 -11.28 15.56
C ASN A 187 19.23 -10.73 16.89
N LYS A 188 19.84 -9.62 17.36
CA LYS A 188 19.53 -8.99 18.66
C LYS A 188 18.09 -8.48 18.77
N ALA A 189 17.45 -8.22 17.67
CA ALA A 189 16.05 -7.76 17.63
C ALA A 189 15.05 -8.91 17.67
N ARG A 190 15.52 -10.18 17.53
CA ARG A 190 14.67 -11.35 17.59
C ARG A 190 14.13 -11.56 19.00
N ASN A 191 12.82 -11.63 19.12
CA ASN A 191 12.13 -11.90 20.37
C ASN A 191 10.79 -12.62 20.13
N THR A 192 10.29 -13.29 21.16
CA THR A 192 9.02 -14.01 21.12
C THR A 192 8.26 -13.80 22.42
N TYR A 193 6.99 -13.49 22.32
CA TYR A 193 6.11 -13.23 23.48
C TYR A 193 4.95 -14.22 23.57
N TYR A 194 4.90 -15.24 22.71
CA TYR A 194 3.89 -16.31 22.74
C TYR A 194 2.46 -15.79 22.76
N PHE A 195 2.18 -14.71 22.05
CA PHE A 195 0.91 -13.98 22.06
C PHE A 195 0.48 -13.42 23.44
N LEU A 196 1.29 -13.52 24.48
CA LEU A 196 0.87 -13.14 25.83
C LEU A 196 0.42 -11.66 25.92
N PRO A 197 1.19 -10.65 25.48
CA PRO A 197 0.72 -9.27 25.49
C PRO A 197 -0.52 -9.05 24.62
N PHE A 198 -0.60 -9.73 23.49
CA PHE A 198 -1.73 -9.63 22.57
C PHE A 198 -3.03 -10.15 23.22
N ILE A 199 -2.97 -11.33 23.87
CA ILE A 199 -4.11 -11.92 24.56
C ILE A 199 -4.55 -11.04 25.74
N LEU A 200 -3.60 -10.53 26.55
CA LEU A 200 -3.91 -9.61 27.64
C LEU A 200 -4.59 -8.33 27.12
N GLY A 201 -4.12 -7.79 26.00
CA GLY A 201 -4.76 -6.64 25.36
C GLY A 201 -6.19 -6.93 24.91
N LEU A 202 -6.47 -8.11 24.36
CA LEU A 202 -7.83 -8.51 23.98
C LEU A 202 -8.73 -8.70 25.22
N ILE A 203 -8.22 -9.30 26.30
CA ILE A 203 -8.95 -9.43 27.56
C ILE A 203 -9.30 -8.04 28.11
N GLY A 204 -8.31 -7.13 28.16
CA GLY A 204 -8.53 -5.76 28.64
C GLY A 204 -9.48 -4.95 27.77
N LEU A 205 -9.43 -5.14 26.44
CA LEU A 205 -10.39 -4.54 25.51
C LEU A 205 -11.82 -4.98 25.83
N ILE A 206 -12.04 -6.29 25.98
CA ILE A 206 -13.36 -6.86 26.31
C ILE A 206 -13.80 -6.39 27.71
N TYR A 207 -12.88 -6.37 28.68
CA TYR A 207 -13.15 -5.88 30.03
C TYR A 207 -13.63 -4.42 30.00
N GLN A 208 -12.88 -3.53 29.36
CA GLN A 208 -13.25 -2.10 29.29
C GLN A 208 -14.54 -1.88 28.53
N LEU A 209 -14.77 -2.60 27.42
CA LEU A 209 -16.02 -2.51 26.66
C LEU A 209 -17.25 -2.81 27.53
N ASN A 210 -17.17 -3.84 28.38
CA ASN A 210 -18.26 -4.23 29.24
C ASN A 210 -18.41 -3.34 30.49
N ARG A 211 -17.28 -2.83 31.00
CA ARG A 211 -17.28 -2.08 32.28
C ARG A 211 -17.47 -0.58 32.09
N ASP A 212 -16.88 -0.02 31.05
CA ASP A 212 -16.87 1.43 30.78
C ASP A 212 -16.89 1.72 29.28
N PRO A 213 -18.02 1.54 28.61
CA PRO A 213 -18.13 1.71 27.17
C PRO A 213 -17.85 3.14 26.69
N LYS A 214 -18.01 4.16 27.55
CA LYS A 214 -17.74 5.56 27.17
C LYS A 214 -16.24 5.80 27.02
N ASN A 215 -15.44 5.43 28.00
CA ASN A 215 -13.99 5.57 27.92
C ASN A 215 -13.37 4.54 26.95
N PHE A 216 -14.01 3.37 26.76
CA PHE A 216 -13.65 2.44 25.72
C PHE A 216 -13.70 3.08 24.32
N LEU A 217 -14.75 3.83 23.98
CA LEU A 217 -14.86 4.52 22.70
C LEU A 217 -13.76 5.56 22.49
N ILE A 218 -13.28 6.22 23.56
CA ILE A 218 -12.15 7.16 23.47
C ILE A 218 -10.87 6.41 23.09
N VAL A 219 -10.55 5.32 23.79
CA VAL A 219 -9.36 4.51 23.51
C VAL A 219 -9.46 3.85 22.13
N LEU A 220 -10.63 3.34 21.77
CA LEU A 220 -10.87 2.76 20.44
C LEU A 220 -10.70 3.82 19.34
N SER A 221 -11.22 5.04 19.54
CA SER A 221 -11.03 6.13 18.58
C SER A 221 -9.55 6.46 18.41
N LEU A 222 -8.80 6.52 19.50
CA LEU A 222 -7.35 6.73 19.43
C LEU A 222 -6.66 5.58 18.67
N PHE A 223 -7.01 4.32 18.97
CA PHE A 223 -6.46 3.16 18.29
C PHE A 223 -6.73 3.19 16.78
N VAL A 224 -7.97 3.45 16.38
CA VAL A 224 -8.38 3.49 14.97
C VAL A 224 -7.80 4.69 14.24
N MET A 225 -7.86 5.88 14.83
CA MET A 225 -7.40 7.12 14.17
C MET A 225 -5.89 7.17 14.02
N MET A 226 -5.13 6.71 15.01
CA MET A 226 -3.67 6.67 14.98
C MET A 226 -3.11 5.39 14.32
N GLY A 227 -3.97 4.49 13.89
CA GLY A 227 -3.63 3.26 13.19
C GLY A 227 -4.24 3.21 11.80
N ILE A 228 -5.38 2.58 11.68
CA ILE A 228 -6.05 2.28 10.40
C ILE A 228 -6.36 3.56 9.59
N ALA A 229 -6.82 4.64 10.25
CA ALA A 229 -7.09 5.89 9.56
C ALA A 229 -5.81 6.52 8.96
N LEU A 230 -4.67 6.40 9.65
CA LEU A 230 -3.38 6.83 9.11
C LEU A 230 -2.93 5.97 7.92
N VAL A 231 -3.16 4.64 7.94
CA VAL A 231 -2.92 3.77 6.78
C VAL A 231 -3.69 4.28 5.56
N VAL A 232 -4.97 4.59 5.74
CA VAL A 232 -5.82 5.14 4.68
C VAL A 232 -5.34 6.50 4.21
N TYR A 233 -4.92 7.37 5.15
CA TYR A 233 -4.47 8.73 4.87
C TYR A 233 -3.16 8.77 4.06
N PHE A 234 -2.15 8.03 4.50
CA PHE A 234 -0.83 8.04 3.86
C PHE A 234 -0.83 7.41 2.47
N ASN A 235 -1.70 6.45 2.22
CA ASN A 235 -1.76 5.72 0.95
C ASN A 235 -0.37 5.28 0.46
N THR A 236 0.42 4.66 1.33
CA THR A 236 1.81 4.28 1.10
C THR A 236 1.93 3.38 -0.13
N SER A 237 2.87 3.66 -1.01
CA SER A 237 3.19 2.86 -2.19
C SER A 237 4.28 1.82 -1.89
N PRO A 238 4.38 0.72 -2.68
CA PRO A 238 5.45 -0.26 -2.52
C PRO A 238 6.82 0.33 -2.83
N GLY A 239 7.89 -0.29 -2.30
CA GLY A 239 9.26 0.09 -2.62
C GLY A 239 9.67 1.48 -2.14
N GLU A 240 9.08 1.97 -1.06
CA GLU A 240 9.58 3.18 -0.40
C GLU A 240 10.95 2.91 0.24
N PRO A 241 11.88 3.90 0.20
CA PRO A 241 13.26 3.71 0.70
C PRO A 241 13.33 3.40 2.19
N ARG A 242 12.31 3.80 2.96
CA ARG A 242 12.21 3.57 4.40
C ARG A 242 10.77 3.35 4.82
N GLU A 243 10.55 2.28 5.53
CA GLU A 243 9.28 2.03 6.21
C GLU A 243 9.13 2.94 7.43
N ARG A 244 7.89 3.37 7.71
CA ARG A 244 7.58 4.39 8.73
C ARG A 244 6.68 3.80 9.82
N ASP A 245 7.12 2.73 10.44
CA ASP A 245 6.41 2.04 11.53
C ASP A 245 6.09 2.95 12.73
N TYR A 246 6.97 3.90 13.05
CA TYR A 246 6.80 4.87 14.14
C TYR A 246 5.54 5.74 14.01
N VAL A 247 4.99 5.88 12.83
CA VAL A 247 3.76 6.65 12.59
C VAL A 247 2.57 6.02 13.32
N TYR A 248 2.58 4.71 13.53
CA TYR A 248 1.52 3.96 14.19
C TYR A 248 1.68 3.86 15.71
N ALA A 249 2.71 4.49 16.28
CA ALA A 249 3.01 4.40 17.72
C ALA A 249 1.82 4.79 18.61
N GLY A 250 1.00 5.77 18.20
CA GLY A 250 -0.20 6.15 18.95
C GLY A 250 -1.25 5.04 19.05
N SER A 251 -1.42 4.26 17.98
CA SER A 251 -2.30 3.08 17.98
C SER A 251 -1.75 1.99 18.90
N PHE A 252 -0.44 1.74 18.85
CA PHE A 252 0.20 0.74 19.71
C PHE A 252 0.13 1.15 21.17
N TYR A 253 0.28 2.43 21.47
CA TYR A 253 0.07 2.96 22.82
C TYR A 253 -1.37 2.74 23.33
N ALA A 254 -2.37 2.98 22.48
CA ALA A 254 -3.77 2.71 22.83
C ALA A 254 -4.00 1.22 23.13
N PHE A 255 -3.40 0.32 22.35
CA PHE A 255 -3.48 -1.11 22.64
C PHE A 255 -2.76 -1.50 23.94
N ALA A 256 -1.63 -0.86 24.25
CA ALA A 256 -0.92 -1.08 25.51
C ALA A 256 -1.75 -0.69 26.74
N MET A 257 -2.65 0.30 26.64
CA MET A 257 -3.60 0.60 27.72
C MET A 257 -4.53 -0.58 27.99
N TRP A 258 -5.02 -1.27 26.94
CA TRP A 258 -5.83 -2.47 27.12
C TRP A 258 -5.05 -3.62 27.75
N ILE A 259 -3.75 -3.76 27.45
CA ILE A 259 -2.91 -4.74 28.18
C ILE A 259 -2.93 -4.45 29.67
N GLY A 260 -2.80 -3.17 30.09
CA GLY A 260 -2.90 -2.77 31.48
C GLY A 260 -4.23 -3.18 32.12
N PHE A 261 -5.34 -3.01 31.43
CA PHE A 261 -6.65 -3.46 31.92
C PHE A 261 -6.81 -4.99 31.94
N GLY A 262 -6.08 -5.70 31.07
CA GLY A 262 -6.11 -7.17 31.04
C GLY A 262 -5.35 -7.84 32.18
N VAL A 263 -4.48 -7.10 32.87
CA VAL A 263 -3.71 -7.59 34.04
C VAL A 263 -4.46 -7.34 35.35
N MET A 264 -5.37 -6.37 35.40
CA MET A 264 -6.19 -6.05 36.57
C MET A 264 -7.33 -7.06 36.77
#